data_4bbeeb1fd21d23aa04d8e726c5e49d4c
#
_entry.id   4bbeeb1fd21d23aa04d8e726c5e49d4c
#
_cell.length_a   1.000
_cell.length_b   1.000
_cell.length_c   1.000
_cell.angle_alpha   90.00
_cell.angle_beta   90.00
_cell.angle_gamma   90.00
#
_symmetry.space_group_name_H-M   'P 1'
#
loop_
_entity.id
_entity.type
_entity.pdbx_description
1 polymer ?
#
loop_
_entity_poly.entity_id
_entity_poly.type
_entity_poly.pdbx_seq_one_letter_code
_entity_poly.pdbx_strand_id
1 'polypeptide(L)'
;MAVITGGRPNLAQRPTKLFLDQLKPFGLGDVVWVVDDRDAEGYETDEHDLAVYPRQWAFEYASEHWMGLERPDPDGFFGAFPGREWACIEAERRGCWGVLQLDDNISRLSIPRGGRAAFATARENGGLGLFADLLAGVVLSTNGRMVGANLDSVPQAELQVARAGFPYSLFIERVGPDREHWYGPFEDDITHGFQYGTRADATTAAVLPLLRYMKESKSKTGMRAKYNHTRAVQLQRIFPESAKIRVQATLSNGRGQPRVFHKMLNGAIRNPLTVHDPALFDGVKTRLEGLLSDWELAHREVVRAKIERRMGKVVSRNA
;
A
#
# COMPACT_ATOMS: atom_id res chain seq x y z
N MET A 1 -10.11 8.87 -6.54
CA MET A 1 -9.07 8.55 -5.54
C MET A 1 -9.67 8.70 -4.15
N ALA A 2 -9.36 7.78 -3.26
CA ALA A 2 -9.87 7.79 -1.88
C ALA A 2 -8.73 7.94 -0.87
N VAL A 3 -8.82 8.90 0.04
CA VAL A 3 -7.89 9.05 1.17
C VAL A 3 -8.57 8.52 2.42
N ILE A 4 -7.99 7.49 3.01
CA ILE A 4 -8.55 6.79 4.15
C ILE A 4 -8.04 7.43 5.44
N THR A 5 -8.96 7.84 6.29
CA THR A 5 -8.65 8.44 7.59
C THR A 5 -9.62 7.98 8.67
N GLY A 6 -9.23 8.09 9.93
CA GLY A 6 -10.08 7.75 11.05
C GLY A 6 -9.42 8.06 12.40
N GLY A 7 -10.22 8.51 13.37
CA GLY A 7 -9.76 8.90 14.70
C GLY A 7 -8.84 10.12 14.70
N ARG A 8 -8.99 11.02 13.71
CA ARG A 8 -8.13 12.19 13.50
C ARG A 8 -8.94 13.35 12.92
N PRO A 9 -9.65 14.10 13.72
CA PRO A 9 -10.70 15.02 13.28
C PRO A 9 -10.20 16.31 12.61
N ASN A 10 -8.91 16.48 12.34
CA ASN A 10 -8.36 17.69 11.76
C ASN A 10 -7.69 17.44 10.41
N LEU A 11 -8.41 17.74 9.32
CA LEU A 11 -7.94 17.61 7.94
C LEU A 11 -6.67 18.43 7.67
N ALA A 12 -6.60 19.67 8.13
CA ALA A 12 -5.48 20.57 7.85
C ALA A 12 -4.14 20.06 8.39
N GLN A 13 -4.16 19.15 9.36
CA GLN A 13 -2.96 18.54 9.95
C GLN A 13 -2.56 17.22 9.27
N ARG A 14 -3.28 16.80 8.23
CA ARG A 14 -2.94 15.53 7.54
C ARG A 14 -1.81 15.75 6.55
N PRO A 15 -0.71 14.98 6.66
CA PRO A 15 0.38 15.07 5.69
C PRO A 15 -0.08 14.86 4.26
N THR A 16 -1.03 13.95 4.04
CA THR A 16 -1.58 13.69 2.71
C THR A 16 -2.33 14.91 2.17
N LYS A 17 -3.07 15.67 3.00
CA LYS A 17 -3.71 16.93 2.55
C LYS A 17 -2.66 17.92 2.05
N LEU A 18 -1.63 18.17 2.86
CA LEU A 18 -0.55 19.10 2.50
C LEU A 18 0.20 18.66 1.25
N PHE A 19 0.38 17.36 1.08
CA PHE A 19 1.00 16.78 -0.10
C PHE A 19 0.11 16.94 -1.35
N LEU A 20 -1.18 16.64 -1.25
CA LEU A 20 -2.13 16.75 -2.36
C LEU A 20 -2.30 18.22 -2.80
N ASP A 21 -2.32 19.18 -1.88
CA ASP A 21 -2.39 20.60 -2.20
C ASP A 21 -1.22 21.05 -3.08
N GLN A 22 -0.03 20.50 -2.87
CA GLN A 22 1.13 20.78 -3.71
C GLN A 22 1.00 20.19 -5.13
N LEU A 23 0.16 19.18 -5.31
CA LEU A 23 -0.06 18.53 -6.60
C LEU A 23 -1.24 19.12 -7.41
N LYS A 24 -2.10 19.93 -6.80
CA LYS A 24 -3.24 20.57 -7.49
C LYS A 24 -2.87 21.22 -8.83
N PRO A 25 -1.76 21.99 -8.96
CA PRO A 25 -1.37 22.62 -10.22
C PRO A 25 -1.02 21.62 -11.33
N PHE A 26 -0.80 20.35 -11.02
CA PHE A 26 -0.37 19.31 -11.95
C PHE A 26 -1.48 18.31 -12.31
N GLY A 27 -2.74 18.63 -11.98
CA GLY A 27 -3.87 17.78 -12.26
C GLY A 27 -4.02 16.65 -11.23
N LEU A 28 -4.76 16.93 -10.17
CA LEU A 28 -4.93 15.95 -9.08
C LEU A 28 -6.04 14.93 -9.33
N GLY A 29 -7.03 15.26 -10.17
CA GLY A 29 -8.26 14.48 -10.28
C GLY A 29 -9.15 14.59 -9.04
N ASP A 30 -10.22 13.80 -8.99
CA ASP A 30 -11.19 13.82 -7.89
C ASP A 30 -10.62 13.13 -6.65
N VAL A 31 -10.63 13.84 -5.54
CA VAL A 31 -10.20 13.36 -4.23
C VAL A 31 -11.42 13.22 -3.33
N VAL A 32 -11.61 12.02 -2.78
CA VAL A 32 -12.64 11.72 -1.81
C VAL A 32 -11.99 11.37 -0.48
N TRP A 33 -12.34 12.10 0.57
CA TRP A 33 -11.92 11.73 1.93
C TRP A 33 -12.93 10.77 2.52
N VAL A 34 -12.46 9.60 2.93
CA VAL A 34 -13.28 8.54 3.52
C VAL A 34 -13.10 8.58 5.03
N VAL A 35 -14.15 8.96 5.73
CA VAL A 35 -14.10 9.27 7.17
C VAL A 35 -15.24 8.61 7.95
N ASP A 36 -14.96 8.33 9.21
CA ASP A 36 -15.98 7.96 10.22
C ASP A 36 -16.88 9.18 10.49
N ASP A 37 -18.19 8.99 10.69
CA ASP A 37 -19.14 10.07 10.94
C ASP A 37 -18.78 10.94 12.15
N ARG A 38 -18.08 10.41 13.15
CA ARG A 38 -17.58 11.17 14.30
C ARG A 38 -16.49 12.19 13.96
N ASP A 39 -15.78 11.96 12.88
CA ASP A 39 -14.69 12.83 12.43
C ASP A 39 -15.12 13.78 11.30
N ALA A 40 -16.33 13.60 10.74
CA ALA A 40 -16.81 14.24 9.52
C ALA A 40 -16.71 15.77 9.55
N GLU A 41 -17.13 16.41 10.63
CA GLU A 41 -17.09 17.88 10.80
C GLU A 41 -15.68 18.46 10.56
N GLY A 42 -14.64 17.76 11.00
CA GLY A 42 -13.25 18.19 10.82
C GLY A 42 -12.72 18.05 9.40
N TYR A 43 -13.49 17.44 8.50
CA TYR A 43 -13.16 17.19 7.10
C TYR A 43 -14.07 17.91 6.11
N GLU A 44 -15.10 18.58 6.57
CA GLU A 44 -15.99 19.37 5.73
C GLU A 44 -15.22 20.53 5.10
N THR A 45 -15.14 20.53 3.79
CA THR A 45 -14.54 21.60 3.00
C THR A 45 -15.24 21.68 1.64
N ASP A 46 -15.27 22.86 1.05
CA ASP A 46 -15.76 23.06 -0.33
C ASP A 46 -14.79 22.53 -1.41
N GLU A 47 -13.61 22.09 -0.99
CA GLU A 47 -12.53 21.72 -1.91
C GLU A 47 -12.46 20.23 -2.23
N HIS A 48 -13.10 19.38 -1.42
CA HIS A 48 -12.98 17.91 -1.51
C HIS A 48 -14.31 17.23 -1.28
N ASP A 49 -14.55 16.16 -2.01
CA ASP A 49 -15.63 15.25 -1.73
C ASP A 49 -15.39 14.50 -0.42
N LEU A 50 -16.45 14.30 0.31
CA LEU A 50 -16.46 13.55 1.57
C LEU A 50 -17.35 12.31 1.44
N ALA A 51 -16.80 11.14 1.72
CA ALA A 51 -17.53 9.90 1.84
C ALA A 51 -17.57 9.49 3.33
N VAL A 52 -18.66 9.84 3.98
CA VAL A 52 -18.86 9.53 5.39
C VAL A 52 -19.48 8.15 5.54
N TYR A 53 -18.85 7.28 6.32
CA TYR A 53 -19.46 6.02 6.70
C TYR A 53 -20.04 6.08 8.12
N PRO A 54 -21.28 5.54 8.31
CA PRO A 54 -21.92 5.51 9.61
C PRO A 54 -21.11 4.66 10.60
N ARG A 55 -20.94 5.15 11.81
CA ARG A 55 -20.28 4.41 12.89
C ARG A 55 -20.91 3.06 13.15
N GLN A 56 -22.23 2.99 13.12
CA GLN A 56 -22.97 1.76 13.30
C GLN A 56 -22.61 0.72 12.23
N TRP A 57 -22.58 1.13 10.96
CA TRP A 57 -22.14 0.27 9.88
C TRP A 57 -20.69 -0.21 10.09
N ALA A 58 -19.79 0.69 10.48
CA ALA A 58 -18.40 0.34 10.72
C ALA A 58 -18.23 -0.67 11.86
N PHE A 59 -19.04 -0.59 12.90
CA PHE A 59 -19.05 -1.56 14.00
C PHE A 59 -19.60 -2.91 13.57
N GLU A 60 -20.70 -2.94 12.82
CA GLU A 60 -21.27 -4.15 12.26
C GLU A 60 -20.28 -4.84 11.33
N TYR A 61 -19.72 -4.10 10.38
CA TYR A 61 -18.68 -4.59 9.48
C TYR A 61 -17.44 -5.09 10.24
N ALA A 62 -16.97 -4.33 11.22
CA ALA A 62 -15.85 -4.74 12.05
C ALA A 62 -16.18 -6.02 12.86
N SER A 63 -17.40 -6.19 13.33
CA SER A 63 -17.80 -7.37 14.09
C SER A 63 -17.75 -8.65 13.26
N GLU A 64 -18.01 -8.56 11.97
CA GLU A 64 -17.94 -9.68 11.02
C GLU A 64 -16.53 -9.97 10.52
N HIS A 65 -15.72 -8.91 10.35
CA HIS A 65 -14.40 -8.99 9.69
C HIS A 65 -13.22 -8.76 10.66
N TRP A 66 -13.45 -8.95 11.96
CA TRP A 66 -12.46 -8.73 13.00
C TRP A 66 -11.60 -9.96 13.24
N MET A 67 -10.31 -9.82 13.03
CA MET A 67 -9.32 -10.87 13.27
C MET A 67 -8.48 -10.63 14.54
N GLY A 68 -8.80 -9.59 15.32
CA GLY A 68 -8.15 -9.31 16.60
C GLY A 68 -8.46 -10.36 17.67
N LEU A 69 -7.65 -10.36 18.73
CA LEU A 69 -7.82 -11.30 19.85
C LEU A 69 -9.04 -10.95 20.72
N GLU A 70 -9.33 -9.65 20.83
CA GLU A 70 -10.47 -9.10 21.57
C GLU A 70 -11.57 -8.73 20.59
N ARG A 71 -12.80 -8.68 21.05
CA ARG A 71 -13.92 -8.19 20.21
C ARG A 71 -13.78 -6.68 19.94
N PRO A 72 -14.29 -6.18 18.81
CA PRO A 72 -14.30 -4.75 18.56
C PRO A 72 -15.16 -4.05 19.62
N ASP A 73 -14.62 -2.97 20.15
CA ASP A 73 -15.33 -2.09 21.07
C ASP A 73 -16.16 -1.09 20.23
N PRO A 74 -17.50 -0.99 20.42
CA PRO A 74 -18.36 -0.09 19.64
C PRO A 74 -17.90 1.37 19.72
N ASP A 75 -17.34 1.80 20.85
CA ASP A 75 -16.83 3.15 21.03
C ASP A 75 -15.34 3.28 20.68
N GLY A 76 -14.68 2.15 20.40
CA GLY A 76 -13.27 2.08 20.12
C GLY A 76 -12.89 2.50 18.68
N PHE A 77 -11.61 2.45 18.39
CA PHE A 77 -11.08 2.67 17.06
C PHE A 77 -10.87 1.32 16.35
N PHE A 78 -11.48 1.14 15.20
CA PHE A 78 -11.44 -0.14 14.47
C PHE A 78 -10.21 -0.33 13.59
N GLY A 79 -9.42 0.70 13.33
CA GLY A 79 -8.35 0.70 12.33
C GLY A 79 -8.82 1.30 11.00
N ALA A 80 -8.06 1.07 9.94
CA ALA A 80 -8.35 1.64 8.63
C ALA A 80 -9.29 0.76 7.79
N PHE A 81 -9.44 -0.53 8.11
CA PHE A 81 -10.11 -1.49 7.22
C PHE A 81 -11.59 -1.20 6.93
N PRO A 82 -12.43 -0.66 7.85
CA PRO A 82 -13.79 -0.27 7.47
C PRO A 82 -13.79 0.89 6.46
N GLY A 83 -12.91 1.87 6.64
CA GLY A 83 -12.77 2.96 5.68
C GLY A 83 -12.27 2.49 4.31
N ARG A 84 -11.38 1.49 4.26
CA ARG A 84 -10.94 0.86 3.00
C ARG A 84 -12.07 0.14 2.29
N GLU A 85 -12.87 -0.60 3.04
CA GLU A 85 -14.08 -1.25 2.50
C GLU A 85 -15.06 -0.21 1.97
N TRP A 86 -15.32 0.86 2.74
CA TRP A 86 -16.21 1.94 2.31
C TRP A 86 -15.71 2.63 1.05
N ALA A 87 -14.40 2.80 0.90
CA ALA A 87 -13.81 3.35 -0.33
C ALA A 87 -14.11 2.48 -1.56
N CYS A 88 -14.11 1.17 -1.42
CA CYS A 88 -14.49 0.25 -2.49
C CYS A 88 -15.98 0.35 -2.81
N ILE A 89 -16.84 0.36 -1.78
CA ILE A 89 -18.30 0.52 -1.92
C ILE A 89 -18.62 1.86 -2.62
N GLU A 90 -17.97 2.93 -2.22
CA GLU A 90 -18.17 4.26 -2.81
C GLU A 90 -17.69 4.31 -4.28
N ALA A 91 -16.58 3.66 -4.59
CA ALA A 91 -16.09 3.55 -5.95
C ALA A 91 -17.06 2.77 -6.84
N GLU A 92 -17.62 1.66 -6.34
CA GLU A 92 -18.66 0.88 -7.03
C GLU A 92 -19.93 1.69 -7.26
N ARG A 93 -20.39 2.43 -6.23
CA ARG A 93 -21.54 3.32 -6.32
C ARG A 93 -21.37 4.42 -7.38
N ARG A 94 -20.14 4.90 -7.57
CA ARG A 94 -19.78 5.87 -8.61
C ARG A 94 -19.52 5.24 -9.98
N GLY A 95 -19.67 3.93 -10.14
CA GLY A 95 -19.42 3.22 -11.40
C GLY A 95 -17.95 3.13 -11.79
N CYS A 96 -17.02 3.27 -10.83
CA CYS A 96 -15.61 3.11 -11.08
C CYS A 96 -15.21 1.64 -11.19
N TRP A 97 -14.24 1.32 -12.04
CA TRP A 97 -13.68 -0.02 -12.15
C TRP A 97 -12.64 -0.35 -11.06
N GLY A 98 -12.14 0.68 -10.39
CA GLY A 98 -11.12 0.56 -9.35
C GLY A 98 -11.01 1.83 -8.53
N VAL A 99 -10.33 1.74 -7.40
CA VAL A 99 -10.09 2.84 -6.47
C VAL A 99 -8.61 2.96 -6.13
N LEU A 100 -8.04 4.15 -6.32
CA LEU A 100 -6.72 4.47 -5.77
C LEU A 100 -6.90 4.87 -4.31
N GLN A 101 -6.41 4.03 -3.40
CA GLN A 101 -6.47 4.26 -1.96
C GLN A 101 -5.15 4.81 -1.43
N LEU A 102 -5.23 5.82 -0.58
CA LEU A 102 -4.10 6.44 0.12
C LEU A 102 -4.38 6.51 1.62
N ASP A 103 -3.35 6.28 2.43
CA ASP A 103 -3.40 6.66 3.85
C ASP A 103 -3.29 8.18 4.01
N ASP A 104 -3.81 8.71 5.10
CA ASP A 104 -3.81 10.14 5.43
C ASP A 104 -2.44 10.72 5.85
N ASN A 105 -1.41 9.91 5.89
CA ASN A 105 -0.07 10.29 6.33
C ASN A 105 1.01 10.17 5.24
N ILE A 106 0.63 10.09 3.99
CA ILE A 106 1.57 10.13 2.85
C ILE A 106 2.06 11.57 2.67
N SER A 107 3.37 11.74 2.57
CA SER A 107 4.00 13.05 2.46
C SER A 107 4.78 13.26 1.16
N ARG A 108 5.06 12.20 0.42
CA ARG A 108 5.80 12.29 -0.85
C ARG A 108 5.59 11.06 -1.72
N LEU A 109 5.52 11.30 -3.04
CA LEU A 109 5.72 10.28 -4.08
C LEU A 109 7.00 10.58 -4.85
N SER A 110 7.68 9.53 -5.31
CA SER A 110 8.95 9.70 -6.03
C SER A 110 9.27 8.50 -6.91
N ILE A 111 10.13 8.75 -7.90
CA ILE A 111 10.76 7.74 -8.76
C ILE A 111 12.27 7.90 -8.57
N PRO A 112 13.06 6.83 -8.41
CA PRO A 112 14.52 6.92 -8.34
C PRO A 112 15.08 7.66 -9.56
N ARG A 113 16.00 8.60 -9.35
CA ARG A 113 16.59 9.42 -10.39
C ARG A 113 18.01 9.82 -10.01
N GLY A 114 18.97 9.58 -10.87
CA GLY A 114 20.38 9.99 -10.71
C GLY A 114 21.04 9.55 -9.40
N GLY A 115 22.09 8.85 -9.44
CA GLY A 115 22.88 8.24 -8.42
C GLY A 115 22.82 8.63 -6.98
N ARG A 116 22.67 8.04 -5.99
CA ARG A 116 22.67 8.28 -4.54
C ARG A 116 21.32 8.70 -3.97
N ALA A 117 20.31 7.86 -4.13
CA ALA A 117 19.00 8.07 -3.48
C ALA A 117 18.34 9.44 -3.79
N ALA A 118 18.72 10.09 -4.88
CA ALA A 118 17.96 11.19 -5.42
C ALA A 118 16.69 10.63 -6.05
N PHE A 119 15.56 11.26 -5.75
CA PHE A 119 14.26 10.87 -6.28
C PHE A 119 13.66 12.03 -7.04
N ALA A 120 13.17 11.75 -8.24
CA ALA A 120 12.25 12.67 -8.89
C ALA A 120 10.92 12.67 -8.12
N THR A 121 10.38 13.83 -7.87
CA THR A 121 9.10 13.96 -7.19
C THR A 121 7.95 13.70 -8.17
N ALA A 122 6.77 13.34 -7.67
CA ALA A 122 5.56 13.25 -8.49
C ALA A 122 5.30 14.55 -9.27
N ARG A 123 5.62 15.68 -8.65
CA ARG A 123 5.52 17.02 -9.21
C ARG A 123 6.36 17.21 -10.48
N GLU A 124 7.63 16.73 -10.47
CA GLU A 124 8.53 16.82 -11.62
C GLU A 124 8.13 15.89 -12.76
N ASN A 125 7.41 14.80 -12.45
CA ASN A 125 7.04 13.75 -13.38
C ASN A 125 5.55 13.72 -13.77
N GLY A 126 4.88 14.85 -13.75
CA GLY A 126 3.48 14.93 -14.21
C GLY A 126 2.43 14.66 -13.13
N GLY A 127 2.81 14.76 -11.87
CA GLY A 127 1.90 14.68 -10.74
C GLY A 127 1.40 13.28 -10.39
N LEU A 128 0.36 13.21 -9.57
CA LEU A 128 -0.22 11.95 -9.10
C LEU A 128 -0.92 11.18 -10.22
N GLY A 129 -1.42 11.86 -11.25
CA GLY A 129 -2.05 11.22 -12.42
C GLY A 129 -1.11 10.20 -13.09
N LEU A 130 0.16 10.54 -13.27
CA LEU A 130 1.15 9.62 -13.82
C LEU A 130 1.31 8.36 -12.96
N PHE A 131 1.37 8.50 -11.64
CA PHE A 131 1.45 7.35 -10.73
C PHE A 131 0.20 6.48 -10.81
N ALA A 132 -0.97 7.11 -10.84
CA ALA A 132 -2.25 6.40 -10.98
C ALA A 132 -2.31 5.63 -12.31
N ASP A 133 -1.92 6.25 -13.42
CA ASP A 133 -1.89 5.61 -14.73
C ASP A 133 -0.96 4.40 -14.79
N LEU A 134 0.24 4.50 -14.20
CA LEU A 134 1.19 3.39 -14.16
C LEU A 134 0.67 2.22 -13.32
N LEU A 135 0.06 2.49 -12.17
CA LEU A 135 -0.57 1.48 -11.32
C LEU A 135 -1.77 0.85 -12.04
N ALA A 136 -2.64 1.68 -12.63
CA ALA A 136 -3.80 1.23 -13.40
C ALA A 136 -3.39 0.35 -14.59
N GLY A 137 -2.37 0.75 -15.32
CA GLY A 137 -1.84 -0.04 -16.44
C GLY A 137 -1.41 -1.44 -16.02
N VAL A 138 -0.80 -1.61 -14.85
CA VAL A 138 -0.46 -2.93 -14.33
C VAL A 138 -1.70 -3.71 -13.91
N VAL A 139 -2.68 -3.09 -13.23
CA VAL A 139 -3.96 -3.75 -12.89
C VAL A 139 -4.67 -4.25 -14.14
N LEU A 140 -4.67 -3.44 -15.20
CA LEU A 140 -5.40 -3.74 -16.44
C LEU A 140 -4.66 -4.71 -17.37
N SER A 141 -3.35 -4.90 -17.21
CA SER A 141 -2.53 -5.77 -18.06
C SER A 141 -2.12 -7.08 -17.40
N THR A 142 -2.43 -7.27 -16.11
CA THR A 142 -1.98 -8.43 -15.33
C THR A 142 -3.11 -9.02 -14.50
N ASN A 143 -2.86 -10.18 -13.88
CA ASN A 143 -3.73 -10.77 -12.87
C ASN A 143 -3.68 -10.05 -11.51
N GLY A 144 -3.01 -8.90 -11.41
CA GLY A 144 -2.95 -8.09 -10.19
C GLY A 144 -4.28 -7.41 -9.89
N ARG A 145 -4.88 -7.70 -8.73
CA ARG A 145 -6.15 -7.06 -8.28
C ARG A 145 -5.91 -5.86 -7.39
N MET A 146 -4.83 -5.91 -6.61
CA MET A 146 -4.36 -4.84 -5.73
C MET A 146 -2.90 -4.52 -6.12
N VAL A 147 -2.66 -3.36 -6.69
CA VAL A 147 -1.34 -2.98 -7.22
C VAL A 147 -0.93 -1.65 -6.62
N GLY A 148 0.23 -1.61 -5.97
CA GLY A 148 0.65 -0.41 -5.27
C GLY A 148 2.09 0.02 -5.50
N ALA A 149 2.39 1.20 -5.00
CA ALA A 149 3.73 1.72 -4.91
C ALA A 149 4.48 1.11 -3.71
N ASN A 150 5.79 1.21 -3.71
CA ASN A 150 6.64 0.71 -2.65
C ASN A 150 6.88 1.77 -1.57
N LEU A 151 6.86 1.36 -0.31
CA LEU A 151 7.26 2.23 0.79
C LEU A 151 8.77 2.50 0.72
N ASP A 152 9.18 3.75 0.76
CA ASP A 152 10.57 4.19 0.59
C ASP A 152 11.55 3.51 1.55
N SER A 153 11.10 3.20 2.77
CA SER A 153 11.90 2.49 3.78
C SER A 153 12.05 0.98 3.57
N VAL A 154 11.38 0.41 2.56
CA VAL A 154 11.48 -1.03 2.26
C VAL A 154 12.57 -1.23 1.22
N PRO A 155 13.71 -1.88 1.57
CA PRO A 155 14.78 -2.16 0.63
C PRO A 155 14.29 -3.12 -0.46
N GLN A 156 14.59 -2.82 -1.70
CA GLN A 156 14.24 -3.69 -2.82
C GLN A 156 15.33 -3.72 -3.89
N ALA A 157 15.47 -4.89 -4.51
CA ALA A 157 16.18 -5.00 -5.77
C ALA A 157 15.22 -4.60 -6.89
N GLU A 158 15.42 -3.44 -7.47
CA GLU A 158 14.54 -2.83 -8.45
C GLU A 158 14.82 -3.34 -9.86
N LEU A 159 14.72 -4.65 -10.05
CA LEU A 159 14.97 -5.27 -11.35
C LEU A 159 13.71 -5.44 -12.21
N GLN A 160 12.55 -5.37 -11.60
CA GLN A 160 11.28 -5.61 -12.26
C GLN A 160 10.41 -4.35 -12.25
N VAL A 161 9.69 -4.13 -13.33
CA VAL A 161 8.68 -3.06 -13.42
C VAL A 161 7.60 -3.25 -12.38
N ALA A 162 7.08 -4.47 -12.32
CA ALA A 162 6.10 -4.91 -11.31
C ALA A 162 6.41 -6.34 -10.88
N ARG A 163 6.03 -6.71 -9.67
CA ARG A 163 6.17 -8.05 -9.13
C ARG A 163 5.08 -8.36 -8.12
N ALA A 164 4.79 -9.64 -7.91
CA ALA A 164 3.94 -10.04 -6.79
C ALA A 164 4.55 -9.56 -5.47
N GLY A 165 3.73 -8.99 -4.62
CA GLY A 165 4.19 -8.36 -3.37
C GLY A 165 3.05 -7.71 -2.62
N PHE A 166 3.33 -7.23 -1.40
CA PHE A 166 2.37 -6.55 -0.55
C PHE A 166 2.39 -5.05 -0.82
N PRO A 167 1.36 -4.46 -1.44
CA PRO A 167 1.20 -3.01 -1.47
C PRO A 167 0.73 -2.52 -0.10
N TYR A 168 1.34 -1.43 0.37
CA TYR A 168 0.97 -0.79 1.63
C TYR A 168 0.43 0.61 1.34
N SER A 169 -0.57 1.06 2.03
CA SER A 169 -0.95 2.47 2.16
C SER A 169 -1.17 3.30 0.89
N LEU A 170 -0.68 2.87 -0.27
CA LEU A 170 -0.88 3.49 -1.58
C LEU A 170 -0.96 2.42 -2.66
N PHE A 171 -2.15 2.20 -3.18
CA PHE A 171 -2.42 1.18 -4.19
C PHE A 171 -3.72 1.47 -4.94
N ILE A 172 -3.84 0.90 -6.14
CA ILE A 172 -5.14 0.74 -6.81
C ILE A 172 -5.64 -0.66 -6.51
N GLU A 173 -6.90 -0.74 -6.13
CA GLU A 173 -7.66 -1.98 -6.04
C GLU A 173 -8.76 -1.98 -7.10
N ARG A 174 -8.87 -3.08 -7.83
CA ARG A 174 -9.97 -3.29 -8.76
C ARG A 174 -11.22 -3.66 -7.96
N VAL A 175 -12.28 -2.87 -8.10
CA VAL A 175 -13.57 -3.13 -7.46
C VAL A 175 -14.45 -4.05 -8.33
N GLY A 176 -15.54 -4.54 -7.76
CA GLY A 176 -16.50 -5.44 -8.40
C GLY A 176 -16.82 -6.66 -7.54
N PRO A 177 -17.72 -7.53 -7.99
CA PRO A 177 -18.29 -8.62 -7.16
C PRO A 177 -17.26 -9.67 -6.73
N ASP A 178 -16.14 -9.77 -7.42
CA ASP A 178 -15.09 -10.75 -7.13
C ASP A 178 -13.98 -10.22 -6.22
N ARG A 179 -14.12 -8.99 -5.67
CA ARG A 179 -13.12 -8.46 -4.75
C ARG A 179 -13.17 -9.16 -3.40
N GLU A 180 -12.06 -9.15 -2.70
CA GLU A 180 -11.99 -9.58 -1.31
C GLU A 180 -12.53 -8.49 -0.38
N HIS A 181 -13.07 -8.88 0.76
CA HIS A 181 -13.42 -7.98 1.84
C HIS A 181 -12.19 -7.63 2.70
N TRP A 182 -12.17 -6.42 3.24
CA TRP A 182 -11.12 -5.96 4.11
C TRP A 182 -11.28 -6.49 5.53
N TYR A 183 -10.22 -7.01 6.10
CA TYR A 183 -10.16 -7.54 7.47
C TYR A 183 -9.21 -6.72 8.34
N GLY A 184 -9.53 -6.58 9.62
CA GLY A 184 -8.73 -5.82 10.58
C GLY A 184 -8.59 -6.47 11.95
N PRO A 185 -8.13 -5.72 12.94
CA PRO A 185 -7.95 -4.26 13.00
C PRO A 185 -6.58 -3.75 12.55
N PHE A 186 -5.59 -4.59 12.32
CA PHE A 186 -4.24 -4.16 11.94
C PHE A 186 -3.61 -5.10 10.92
N GLU A 187 -2.60 -4.57 10.21
CA GLU A 187 -1.96 -5.25 9.07
C GLU A 187 -3.01 -5.59 8.00
N ASP A 188 -4.02 -4.73 7.89
CA ASP A 188 -5.13 -4.84 6.97
C ASP A 188 -4.65 -4.91 5.51
N ASP A 189 -3.70 -4.08 5.12
CA ASP A 189 -3.06 -4.08 3.81
C ASP A 189 -2.29 -5.39 3.52
N ILE A 190 -1.60 -5.94 4.51
CA ILE A 190 -0.91 -7.23 4.38
C ILE A 190 -1.92 -8.37 4.29
N THR A 191 -2.91 -8.38 5.17
CA THR A 191 -3.97 -9.41 5.18
C THR A 191 -4.69 -9.44 3.83
N HIS A 192 -5.04 -8.27 3.30
CA HIS A 192 -5.72 -8.14 2.02
C HIS A 192 -4.83 -8.59 0.84
N GLY A 193 -3.56 -8.25 0.86
CA GLY A 193 -2.58 -8.76 -0.10
C GLY A 193 -2.43 -10.28 -0.07
N PHE A 194 -2.54 -10.91 1.12
CA PHE A 194 -2.58 -12.36 1.25
C PHE A 194 -3.81 -12.99 0.62
N GLN A 195 -4.97 -12.40 0.87
CA GLN A 195 -6.21 -12.92 0.29
C GLN A 195 -6.06 -13.04 -1.23
N TYR A 196 -5.65 -11.98 -1.91
CA TYR A 196 -5.40 -12.03 -3.36
C TYR A 196 -4.25 -12.97 -3.73
N GLY A 197 -3.14 -12.91 -3.01
CA GLY A 197 -1.94 -13.68 -3.32
C GLY A 197 -2.06 -15.19 -3.11
N THR A 198 -3.18 -15.68 -2.60
CA THR A 198 -3.44 -17.12 -2.31
C THR A 198 -4.74 -17.65 -2.90
N ARG A 199 -5.47 -16.83 -3.65
CA ARG A 199 -6.73 -17.24 -4.29
C ARG A 199 -6.54 -18.36 -5.31
N ALA A 200 -7.56 -19.21 -5.43
CA ALA A 200 -7.57 -20.30 -6.40
C ALA A 200 -7.67 -19.84 -7.86
N ASP A 201 -8.22 -18.64 -8.10
CA ASP A 201 -8.32 -18.04 -9.43
C ASP A 201 -7.01 -17.43 -9.95
N ALA A 202 -5.92 -17.65 -9.23
CA ALA A 202 -4.58 -17.16 -9.53
C ALA A 202 -4.43 -15.62 -9.58
N THR A 203 -5.41 -14.86 -9.05
CA THR A 203 -5.22 -13.40 -8.85
C THR A 203 -4.13 -13.14 -7.83
N THR A 204 -3.54 -11.94 -7.85
CA THR A 204 -2.45 -11.60 -6.93
C THR A 204 -2.49 -10.14 -6.49
N ALA A 205 -1.73 -9.83 -5.45
CA ALA A 205 -1.32 -8.48 -5.11
C ALA A 205 0.08 -8.20 -5.67
N ALA A 206 0.33 -6.97 -6.12
CA ALA A 206 1.59 -6.62 -6.74
C ALA A 206 2.08 -5.21 -6.35
N VAL A 207 3.37 -4.99 -6.52
CA VAL A 207 4.00 -3.70 -6.30
C VAL A 207 4.84 -3.30 -7.52
N LEU A 208 4.91 -1.98 -7.77
CA LEU A 208 5.85 -1.37 -8.69
C LEU A 208 7.04 -0.84 -7.86
N PRO A 209 8.18 -1.53 -7.83
CA PRO A 209 9.30 -1.18 -6.94
C PRO A 209 9.88 0.21 -7.19
N LEU A 210 9.76 0.71 -8.43
CA LEU A 210 10.27 2.02 -8.83
C LEU A 210 9.34 3.17 -8.47
N LEU A 211 8.06 2.92 -8.24
CA LEU A 211 7.17 3.92 -7.67
C LEU A 211 7.29 3.88 -6.15
N ARG A 212 7.66 5.00 -5.53
CA ARG A 212 7.92 5.07 -4.10
C ARG A 212 7.12 6.16 -3.42
N TYR A 213 6.76 5.90 -2.19
CA TYR A 213 6.12 6.89 -1.34
C TYR A 213 6.74 6.94 0.05
N MET A 214 6.65 8.09 0.68
CA MET A 214 7.01 8.29 2.08
C MET A 214 5.78 8.51 2.94
N LYS A 215 5.86 8.03 4.16
CA LYS A 215 4.85 8.26 5.21
C LYS A 215 5.46 9.07 6.35
N GLU A 216 4.69 10.01 6.87
CA GLU A 216 5.02 10.62 8.15
C GLU A 216 4.54 9.75 9.31
N SER A 217 5.47 9.30 10.13
CA SER A 217 5.19 8.42 11.27
C SER A 217 5.32 9.17 12.60
N LYS A 218 4.64 10.30 12.74
CA LYS A 218 4.74 11.12 13.97
C LYS A 218 3.77 10.70 15.08
N SER A 219 2.84 9.80 14.81
CA SER A 219 1.81 9.46 15.80
C SER A 219 2.34 8.47 16.84
N LYS A 220 2.47 8.95 18.06
CA LYS A 220 2.59 8.11 19.26
C LYS A 220 1.22 7.55 19.70
N THR A 221 0.17 7.98 19.05
CA THR A 221 -1.23 7.63 19.29
C THR A 221 -1.78 6.96 18.03
N GLY A 222 -2.09 5.74 18.05
CA GLY A 222 -2.64 5.01 16.92
C GLY A 222 -2.54 3.52 17.15
N MET A 223 -2.96 2.74 16.19
CA MET A 223 -2.98 1.28 16.29
C MET A 223 -1.64 0.68 16.74
N ARG A 224 -0.52 1.25 16.32
CA ARG A 224 0.81 0.81 16.77
C ARG A 224 1.07 1.06 18.27
N ALA A 225 0.54 2.12 18.82
CA ALA A 225 0.69 2.40 20.25
C ALA A 225 -0.22 1.52 21.10
N LYS A 226 -1.47 1.34 20.64
CA LYS A 226 -2.48 0.54 21.34
C LYS A 226 -2.19 -0.97 21.28
N TYR A 227 -1.68 -1.47 20.14
CA TYR A 227 -1.57 -2.91 19.85
C TYR A 227 -0.15 -3.37 19.48
N ASN A 228 0.88 -2.75 20.04
CA ASN A 228 2.27 -2.92 19.61
C ASN A 228 2.75 -4.38 19.50
N HIS A 229 2.35 -5.24 20.43
CA HIS A 229 2.76 -6.65 20.47
C HIS A 229 1.72 -7.59 19.82
N THR A 230 0.45 -7.35 20.05
CA THR A 230 -0.65 -8.18 19.55
C THR A 230 -0.77 -8.16 18.04
N ARG A 231 -0.41 -7.06 17.40
CA ARG A 231 -0.35 -6.90 15.95
C ARG A 231 0.49 -7.96 15.24
N ALA A 232 1.71 -8.21 15.73
CA ALA A 232 2.60 -9.21 15.12
C ALA A 232 2.09 -10.63 15.35
N VAL A 233 1.47 -10.88 16.51
CA VAL A 233 0.87 -12.16 16.86
C VAL A 233 -0.34 -12.46 16.01
N GLN A 234 -1.17 -11.48 15.73
CA GLN A 234 -2.35 -11.64 14.87
C GLN A 234 -1.97 -12.20 13.50
N LEU A 235 -1.04 -11.58 12.80
CA LEU A 235 -0.68 -11.98 11.45
C LEU A 235 -0.09 -13.40 11.42
N GLN A 236 0.74 -13.75 12.39
CA GLN A 236 1.28 -15.11 12.52
C GLN A 236 0.19 -16.15 12.84
N ARG A 237 -0.81 -15.76 13.63
CA ARG A 237 -1.94 -16.63 13.98
C ARG A 237 -2.84 -16.92 12.76
N ILE A 238 -3.06 -15.90 11.91
CA ILE A 238 -3.91 -16.03 10.70
C ILE A 238 -3.16 -16.80 9.61
N PHE A 239 -1.88 -16.48 9.41
CA PHE A 239 -1.04 -17.06 8.37
C PHE A 239 0.22 -17.74 8.94
N PRO A 240 0.09 -18.81 9.73
CA PRO A 240 1.21 -19.41 10.48
C PRO A 240 2.35 -19.91 9.59
N GLU A 241 2.04 -20.34 8.37
CA GLU A 241 3.04 -20.81 7.41
C GLU A 241 3.76 -19.65 6.69
N SER A 242 3.20 -18.45 6.71
CA SER A 242 3.65 -17.33 5.90
C SER A 242 4.19 -16.16 6.71
N ALA A 243 3.99 -16.16 8.03
CA ALA A 243 4.47 -15.12 8.91
C ALA A 243 5.15 -15.69 10.16
N LYS A 244 6.27 -15.10 10.56
CA LYS A 244 6.97 -15.40 11.82
C LYS A 244 7.04 -14.17 12.72
N ILE A 245 6.90 -14.40 14.02
CA ILE A 245 7.15 -13.37 15.02
C ILE A 245 8.66 -13.25 15.21
N ARG A 246 9.15 -12.02 15.26
CA ARG A 246 10.53 -11.70 15.65
C ARG A 246 10.54 -10.65 16.74
N VAL A 247 11.46 -10.84 17.66
CA VAL A 247 11.80 -9.84 18.69
C VAL A 247 13.14 -9.24 18.31
N GLN A 248 13.17 -7.94 18.16
CA GLN A 248 14.40 -7.17 17.94
C GLN A 248 14.63 -6.30 19.15
N ALA A 249 15.76 -6.50 19.82
CA ALA A 249 16.25 -5.53 20.78
C ALA A 249 16.70 -4.29 19.98
N THR A 250 15.90 -3.23 19.98
CA THR A 250 16.24 -2.00 19.27
C THR A 250 17.14 -1.13 20.11
N LEU A 251 18.40 -1.14 19.78
CA LEU A 251 19.35 -0.12 20.26
C LEU A 251 19.28 1.18 19.43
N SER A 252 18.58 1.18 18.32
CA SER A 252 18.64 2.26 17.33
C SER A 252 17.98 3.58 17.72
N ASN A 253 17.13 3.60 18.75
CA ASN A 253 16.39 4.82 19.12
C ASN A 253 16.67 5.28 20.56
N GLY A 254 17.71 4.75 21.23
CA GLY A 254 18.07 5.14 22.59
C GLY A 254 17.03 4.81 23.69
N ARG A 255 15.97 4.06 23.37
CA ARG A 255 14.87 3.78 24.30
C ARG A 255 14.80 2.35 24.82
N GLY A 256 15.75 1.48 24.47
CA GLY A 256 15.96 0.18 25.11
C GLY A 256 14.79 -0.81 25.16
N GLN A 257 13.67 -0.53 24.49
CA GLN A 257 12.52 -1.44 24.52
C GLN A 257 12.57 -2.43 23.35
N PRO A 258 12.39 -3.73 23.62
CA PRO A 258 12.31 -4.73 22.57
C PRO A 258 11.10 -4.48 21.66
N ARG A 259 11.31 -4.54 20.36
CA ARG A 259 10.26 -4.44 19.37
C ARG A 259 9.85 -5.82 18.90
N VAL A 260 8.59 -6.15 19.08
CA VAL A 260 7.99 -7.35 18.47
C VAL A 260 7.43 -6.97 17.09
N PHE A 261 7.80 -7.71 16.07
CA PHE A 261 7.29 -7.50 14.72
C PHE A 261 7.15 -8.84 13.99
N HIS A 262 6.28 -8.85 12.99
CA HIS A 262 6.18 -9.99 12.08
C HIS A 262 7.24 -9.90 10.98
N LYS A 263 7.68 -11.03 10.50
CA LYS A 263 8.46 -11.17 9.27
C LYS A 263 7.69 -12.07 8.32
N MET A 264 7.39 -11.53 7.12
CA MET A 264 6.85 -12.35 6.04
C MET A 264 7.91 -13.31 5.53
N LEU A 265 7.51 -14.54 5.29
CA LEU A 265 8.37 -15.57 4.72
C LEU A 265 8.38 -15.44 3.19
N ASN A 266 9.45 -15.93 2.57
CA ASN A 266 9.49 -16.05 1.12
C ASN A 266 8.35 -16.97 0.66
N GLY A 267 7.66 -16.57 -0.42
CA GLY A 267 6.51 -17.33 -0.92
C GLY A 267 5.20 -17.11 -0.13
N ALA A 268 5.14 -16.08 0.72
CA ALA A 268 3.89 -15.71 1.39
C ALA A 268 2.79 -15.35 0.39
N ILE A 269 3.12 -14.64 -0.70
CA ILE A 269 2.26 -14.54 -1.88
C ILE A 269 2.63 -15.71 -2.80
N ARG A 270 1.69 -16.63 -2.97
CA ARG A 270 1.89 -17.86 -3.76
C ARG A 270 1.65 -17.63 -5.25
N ASN A 271 0.68 -16.80 -5.57
CA ASN A 271 0.31 -16.52 -6.96
C ASN A 271 1.32 -15.56 -7.59
N PRO A 272 1.99 -15.94 -8.68
CA PRO A 272 2.88 -15.05 -9.40
C PRO A 272 2.10 -13.95 -10.10
N LEU A 273 2.75 -12.83 -10.35
CA LEU A 273 2.22 -11.82 -11.27
C LEU A 273 2.37 -12.32 -12.70
N THR A 274 1.26 -12.44 -13.41
CA THR A 274 1.22 -12.88 -14.82
C THR A 274 0.64 -11.79 -15.70
N VAL A 275 1.27 -11.58 -16.85
CA VAL A 275 0.85 -10.58 -17.84
C VAL A 275 -0.11 -11.26 -18.81
N HIS A 276 -1.30 -10.69 -19.01
CA HIS A 276 -2.30 -11.13 -19.99
C HIS A 276 -2.47 -10.15 -21.14
N ASP A 277 -2.07 -8.88 -20.97
CA ASP A 277 -1.95 -7.89 -22.06
C ASP A 277 -0.50 -7.38 -22.14
N PRO A 278 0.35 -8.05 -22.94
CA PRO A 278 1.75 -7.67 -23.09
C PRO A 278 1.94 -6.26 -23.65
N ALA A 279 1.07 -5.83 -24.57
CA ALA A 279 1.20 -4.52 -25.21
C ALA A 279 0.99 -3.38 -24.23
N LEU A 280 -0.05 -3.49 -23.40
CA LEU A 280 -0.31 -2.52 -22.34
C LEU A 280 0.79 -2.54 -21.27
N PHE A 281 1.26 -3.72 -20.86
CA PHE A 281 2.33 -3.86 -19.88
C PHE A 281 3.66 -3.28 -20.38
N ASP A 282 4.02 -3.51 -21.63
CA ASP A 282 5.22 -2.94 -22.25
C ASP A 282 5.12 -1.41 -22.37
N GLY A 283 3.92 -0.88 -22.60
CA GLY A 283 3.65 0.56 -22.53
C GLY A 283 3.94 1.14 -21.14
N VAL A 284 3.48 0.48 -20.07
CA VAL A 284 3.80 0.86 -18.68
C VAL A 284 5.31 0.81 -18.44
N LYS A 285 5.97 -0.25 -18.87
CA LYS A 285 7.42 -0.43 -18.72
C LYS A 285 8.18 0.69 -19.43
N THR A 286 7.88 0.94 -20.69
CA THR A 286 8.53 1.99 -21.49
C THR A 286 8.36 3.36 -20.86
N ARG A 287 7.14 3.69 -20.41
CA ARG A 287 6.85 4.96 -19.76
C ARG A 287 7.62 5.11 -18.43
N LEU A 288 7.67 4.06 -17.61
CA LEU A 288 8.38 4.07 -16.34
C LEU A 288 9.89 4.16 -16.55
N GLU A 289 10.46 3.40 -17.46
CA GLU A 289 11.89 3.42 -17.78
C GLU A 289 12.33 4.75 -18.38
N GLY A 290 11.48 5.40 -19.19
CA GLY A 290 11.73 6.73 -19.73
C GLY A 290 11.79 7.85 -18.68
N LEU A 291 11.27 7.59 -17.47
CA LEU A 291 11.37 8.53 -16.34
C LEU A 291 12.68 8.38 -15.55
N LEU A 292 13.43 7.32 -15.80
CA LEU A 292 14.71 7.08 -15.13
C LEU A 292 15.82 7.81 -15.89
N SER A 293 16.84 8.27 -15.14
CA SER A 293 18.07 8.77 -15.76
C SER A 293 18.90 7.63 -16.32
N ASP A 294 19.77 7.93 -17.29
CA ASP A 294 20.71 6.96 -17.86
C ASP A 294 21.57 6.28 -16.79
N TRP A 295 21.91 7.03 -15.74
CA TRP A 295 22.67 6.48 -14.61
C TRP A 295 21.86 5.43 -13.84
N GLU A 296 20.58 5.66 -13.59
CA GLU A 296 19.71 4.70 -12.90
C GLU A 296 19.53 3.43 -13.73
N LEU A 297 19.37 3.56 -15.03
CA LEU A 297 19.30 2.43 -15.94
C LEU A 297 20.59 1.61 -15.91
N ALA A 298 21.74 2.27 -16.01
CA ALA A 298 23.04 1.62 -15.91
C ALA A 298 23.25 0.94 -14.54
N HIS A 299 22.82 1.59 -13.44
CA HIS A 299 22.88 1.00 -12.11
C HIS A 299 22.03 -0.26 -11.99
N ARG A 300 20.84 -0.27 -12.54
CA ARG A 300 19.96 -1.45 -12.59
C ARG A 300 20.63 -2.61 -13.30
N GLU A 301 21.30 -2.39 -14.42
CA GLU A 301 22.05 -3.42 -15.16
C GLU A 301 23.20 -4.00 -14.30
N VAL A 302 23.94 -3.17 -13.59
CA VAL A 302 24.99 -3.64 -12.65
C VAL A 302 24.42 -4.49 -11.53
N VAL A 303 23.28 -4.09 -10.96
CA VAL A 303 22.58 -4.86 -9.90
C VAL A 303 22.09 -6.19 -10.46
N ARG A 304 21.47 -6.20 -11.65
CA ARG A 304 21.04 -7.42 -12.35
C ARG A 304 22.19 -8.40 -12.52
N ALA A 305 23.29 -7.96 -13.09
CA ALA A 305 24.48 -8.79 -13.32
C ALA A 305 25.08 -9.34 -12.01
N LYS A 306 24.99 -8.62 -10.89
CA LYS A 306 25.42 -9.12 -9.58
C LYS A 306 24.50 -10.21 -9.05
N ILE A 307 23.20 -10.08 -9.24
CA ILE A 307 22.21 -11.08 -8.81
C ILE A 307 22.39 -12.36 -9.62
N GLU A 308 22.46 -12.26 -10.95
CA GLU A 308 22.67 -13.40 -11.84
C GLU A 308 23.93 -14.19 -11.49
N ARG A 309 25.05 -13.49 -11.25
CA ARG A 309 26.29 -14.11 -10.78
C ARG A 309 26.14 -14.83 -9.43
N ARG A 310 25.35 -14.29 -8.50
CA ARG A 310 25.09 -14.94 -7.21
C ARG A 310 24.21 -16.17 -7.38
N MET A 311 23.17 -16.08 -8.20
CA MET A 311 22.29 -17.21 -8.51
C MET A 311 23.04 -18.34 -9.21
N GLY A 312 23.88 -18.03 -10.21
CA GLY A 312 24.75 -19.02 -10.88
C GLY A 312 25.69 -19.74 -9.91
N LYS A 313 26.26 -19.02 -8.93
CA LYS A 313 27.10 -19.64 -7.89
C LYS A 313 26.35 -20.53 -6.93
N VAL A 314 25.07 -20.25 -6.66
CA VAL A 314 24.23 -21.10 -5.81
C VAL A 314 23.89 -22.39 -6.55
N VAL A 315 23.52 -22.31 -7.81
CA VAL A 315 23.23 -23.49 -8.64
C VAL A 315 24.48 -24.39 -8.78
N SER A 316 25.66 -23.82 -9.03
CA SER A 316 26.90 -24.58 -9.16
C SER A 316 27.44 -25.18 -7.85
N ARG A 317 26.95 -24.74 -6.69
CA ARG A 317 27.30 -25.35 -5.40
C ARG A 317 26.35 -26.48 -4.96
N ASN A 318 25.17 -26.55 -5.58
CA ASN A 318 24.15 -27.57 -5.30
C ASN A 318 24.09 -28.65 -6.39
N ALA A 319 24.92 -28.54 -7.42
CA ALA A 319 25.19 -29.54 -8.46
C ALA A 319 26.48 -30.29 -8.15
#